data_bacdbc52f1a4de47f8e730a8341b1798
#
_entry.id   bacdbc52f1a4de47f8e730a8341b1798
#
_cell.length_a   1.000
_cell.length_b   1.000
_cell.length_c   1.000
_cell.angle_alpha   90.00
_cell.angle_beta   90.00
_cell.angle_gamma   90.00
#
_symmetry.space_group_name_H-M   'P 1'
#
loop_
_entity.id
_entity.type
_entity.pdbx_description
1 polymer ?
#
loop_
_entity_poly.entity_id
_entity_poly.type
_entity_poly.pdbx_seq_one_letter_code
_entity_poly.pdbx_strand_id
1 'polypeptide(L)'
;MTVYTVRRFMSPKIFGYESTQTYRHAILRKHGIANKFLITTPFVLEHSYQRLQFMGFDPEDVVNLPSTYSDMDVRTFTYTLADFEQTLEVGAELLQEGPQYKIYKVSDGFLDVDTNPDGFVVGILHRNTNLEIVSTTFCSQGPYFTAYGNQEQSFEYYNRDGSIAISGDYKGPTENQAASYYLDGEELKEEDLVMRYLDEHGTEKDVIIKDQLQSHFPGLIAYAEERGIIYRDVLHYNHYHGLENTSSYHMDLPTKLLTASPYLNQRLVEDGYDATFIHPVGVAVSSQPPMGLSSNKVFLSSHFNKIKRVEMAIEAFRQVPELELHIYGGMANEVEKFKKSHQIPDNVILKGFVDTALIPRHTYAAYLSCSISEVYANAMVESLGVGLIPLLSKIDYGHNQVLEKLDYGTGFDTVEELVELLRKFATWQVDYRKEISKKVLEIAQEFSHEEAERALLNWLKSVGSRDVS
;
A
#
# COMPACT_ATOMS: atom_id res chain seq x y z
N MET A 1 13.81 18.24 12.06
CA MET A 1 13.11 16.95 12.23
C MET A 1 12.66 16.49 10.87
N THR A 2 13.16 15.33 10.45
CA THR A 2 12.72 14.62 9.24
C THR A 2 12.01 13.35 9.69
N VAL A 3 10.95 12.98 9.00
CA VAL A 3 10.29 11.69 9.18
C VAL A 3 10.82 10.75 8.09
N TYR A 4 11.54 9.71 8.48
CA TYR A 4 12.00 8.66 7.58
C TYR A 4 11.03 7.49 7.60
N THR A 5 10.32 7.27 6.49
CA THR A 5 9.45 6.10 6.33
C THR A 5 10.24 4.99 5.65
N VAL A 6 10.54 3.92 6.38
CA VAL A 6 11.33 2.78 5.89
C VAL A 6 10.43 1.68 5.35
N ARG A 7 10.71 1.23 4.13
CA ARG A 7 9.99 0.16 3.44
C ARG A 7 10.93 -0.73 2.66
N ARG A 8 10.54 -1.98 2.45
CA ARG A 8 11.28 -2.88 1.55
C ARG A 8 11.03 -2.53 0.08
N PHE A 9 9.80 -2.41 -0.32
CA PHE A 9 9.42 -2.18 -1.72
C PHE A 9 8.18 -1.28 -1.83
N MET A 10 7.97 -0.71 -3.01
CA MET A 10 6.74 -0.03 -3.39
C MET A 10 5.87 -0.98 -4.19
N SER A 11 4.66 -1.23 -3.69
CA SER A 11 3.72 -2.10 -4.41
C SER A 11 3.36 -1.56 -5.79
N PRO A 12 3.24 -2.42 -6.80
CA PRO A 12 2.67 -2.03 -8.09
C PRO A 12 1.18 -1.69 -8.04
N LYS A 13 0.47 -1.96 -6.99
CA LYS A 13 -0.96 -1.65 -6.78
C LYS A 13 -1.11 -0.74 -5.56
N ILE A 14 -2.10 0.14 -5.58
CA ILE A 14 -2.46 0.94 -4.40
C ILE A 14 -3.31 0.06 -3.49
N PHE A 15 -2.76 -0.29 -2.34
CA PHE A 15 -3.47 -0.95 -1.25
C PHE A 15 -3.80 0.07 -0.15
N GLY A 16 -4.52 -0.35 0.88
CA GLY A 16 -4.89 0.53 1.99
C GLY A 16 -3.70 1.14 2.72
N TYR A 17 -2.56 0.45 2.78
CA TYR A 17 -1.35 0.96 3.42
C TYR A 17 -0.61 2.02 2.56
N GLU A 18 -0.61 1.92 1.22
CA GLU A 18 -0.11 3.01 0.37
C GLU A 18 -0.96 4.27 0.54
N SER A 19 -2.27 4.13 0.61
CA SER A 19 -3.16 5.26 0.89
C SER A 19 -2.84 5.92 2.24
N THR A 20 -2.53 5.14 3.27
CA THR A 20 -2.09 5.65 4.58
C THR A 20 -0.80 6.45 4.48
N GLN A 21 0.16 5.96 3.72
CA GLN A 21 1.47 6.59 3.58
C GLN A 21 1.39 7.89 2.78
N THR A 22 0.65 7.90 1.66
CA THR A 22 0.44 9.12 0.86
C THR A 22 -0.33 10.16 1.64
N TYR A 23 -1.32 9.75 2.43
CA TYR A 23 -2.07 10.64 3.29
C TYR A 23 -1.18 11.29 4.36
N ARG A 24 -0.36 10.50 5.07
CA ARG A 24 0.62 10.99 6.04
C ARG A 24 1.63 11.93 5.38
N HIS A 25 2.15 11.57 4.21
CA HIS A 25 3.07 12.39 3.45
C HIS A 25 2.47 13.76 3.11
N ALA A 26 1.23 13.79 2.63
CA ALA A 26 0.53 15.04 2.32
C ALA A 26 0.38 15.97 3.55
N ILE A 27 0.05 15.41 4.72
CA ILE A 27 -0.01 16.19 5.97
C ILE A 27 1.36 16.75 6.34
N LEU A 28 2.41 15.93 6.32
CA LEU A 28 3.76 16.37 6.68
C LEU A 28 4.24 17.51 5.75
N ARG A 29 4.05 17.38 4.45
CA ARG A 29 4.36 18.44 3.47
C ARG A 29 3.58 19.74 3.74
N LYS A 30 2.28 19.63 3.98
CA LYS A 30 1.41 20.77 4.31
C LYS A 30 1.96 21.59 5.49
N HIS A 31 2.60 20.93 6.45
CA HIS A 31 3.18 21.54 7.64
C HIS A 31 4.69 21.81 7.56
N GLY A 32 5.29 21.66 6.38
CA GLY A 32 6.72 21.91 6.16
C GLY A 32 7.63 20.92 6.90
N ILE A 33 7.12 19.74 7.26
CA ILE A 33 7.89 18.67 7.89
C ILE A 33 8.47 17.80 6.78
N ALA A 34 9.80 17.69 6.71
CA ALA A 34 10.47 16.84 5.74
C ALA A 34 10.08 15.37 5.96
N ASN A 35 9.77 14.67 4.88
CA ASN A 35 9.47 13.25 4.91
C ASN A 35 10.19 12.55 3.77
N LYS A 36 10.96 11.49 4.07
CA LYS A 36 11.69 10.69 3.10
C LYS A 36 11.25 9.23 3.20
N PHE A 37 10.99 8.62 2.04
CA PHE A 37 10.70 7.18 1.94
C PHE A 37 11.99 6.46 1.57
N LEU A 38 12.49 5.65 2.49
CA LEU A 38 13.69 4.84 2.29
C LEU A 38 13.27 3.44 1.85
N ILE A 39 13.56 3.12 0.58
CA ILE A 39 13.24 1.83 -0.02
C ILE A 39 14.49 0.96 0.00
N THR A 40 14.40 -0.18 0.67
CA THR A 40 15.56 -1.05 0.89
C THR A 40 15.81 -2.06 -0.22
N THR A 41 14.78 -2.46 -1.00
CA THR A 41 14.99 -3.36 -2.13
C THR A 41 15.27 -2.61 -3.42
N PRO A 42 15.97 -3.24 -4.38
CA PRO A 42 16.14 -2.67 -5.71
C PRO A 42 14.79 -2.34 -6.35
N PHE A 43 14.70 -1.17 -6.95
CA PHE A 43 13.54 -0.83 -7.73
C PHE A 43 13.92 0.18 -8.83
N VAL A 44 13.25 0.07 -9.96
CA VAL A 44 13.51 0.93 -11.11
C VAL A 44 12.72 2.22 -10.93
N LEU A 45 13.42 3.27 -10.54
CA LEU A 45 12.84 4.58 -10.26
C LEU A 45 12.01 5.11 -11.43
N GLU A 46 12.49 4.96 -12.65
CA GLU A 46 11.89 5.60 -13.81
C GLU A 46 10.51 5.10 -14.15
N HIS A 47 10.30 3.80 -14.25
CA HIS A 47 8.97 3.21 -14.42
C HIS A 47 8.07 3.49 -13.22
N SER A 48 8.68 3.85 -12.10
CA SER A 48 8.01 4.14 -10.84
C SER A 48 7.70 5.63 -10.64
N TYR A 49 8.39 6.56 -11.32
CA TYR A 49 8.20 8.00 -11.12
C TYR A 49 6.77 8.47 -11.42
N GLN A 50 6.29 8.22 -12.62
CA GLN A 50 4.92 8.59 -13.01
C GLN A 50 3.91 7.93 -12.07
N ARG A 51 4.21 6.72 -11.66
CA ARG A 51 3.39 5.96 -10.76
C ARG A 51 3.42 6.52 -9.34
N LEU A 52 4.60 6.86 -8.80
CA LEU A 52 4.73 7.51 -7.49
C LEU A 52 3.94 8.80 -7.46
N GLN A 53 4.03 9.64 -8.50
CA GLN A 53 3.23 10.85 -8.64
C GLN A 53 1.73 10.54 -8.70
N PHE A 54 1.33 9.55 -9.48
CA PHE A 54 -0.07 9.10 -9.54
C PHE A 54 -0.57 8.60 -8.17
N MET A 55 0.29 7.97 -7.39
CA MET A 55 0.00 7.54 -6.02
C MET A 55 0.03 8.69 -5.01
N GLY A 56 0.43 9.90 -5.40
CA GLY A 56 0.51 11.06 -4.53
C GLY A 56 1.83 11.20 -3.76
N PHE A 57 2.88 10.45 -4.13
CA PHE A 57 4.22 10.66 -3.64
C PHE A 57 4.95 11.72 -4.48
N ASP A 58 5.76 12.54 -3.81
CA ASP A 58 6.77 13.31 -4.52
C ASP A 58 7.97 12.40 -4.79
N PRO A 59 8.36 12.21 -6.06
CA PRO A 59 9.50 11.36 -6.38
C PRO A 59 10.81 11.80 -5.72
N GLU A 60 10.97 13.09 -5.44
CA GLU A 60 12.16 13.60 -4.76
C GLU A 60 12.24 13.18 -3.29
N ASP A 61 11.12 12.80 -2.70
CA ASP A 61 11.07 12.30 -1.33
C ASP A 61 11.23 10.78 -1.23
N VAL A 62 11.38 10.09 -2.37
CA VAL A 62 11.61 8.65 -2.42
C VAL A 62 13.07 8.35 -2.72
N VAL A 63 13.72 7.63 -1.81
CA VAL A 63 15.13 7.23 -1.91
C VAL A 63 15.18 5.71 -2.09
N ASN A 64 15.69 5.27 -3.22
CA ASN A 64 16.08 3.87 -3.40
C ASN A 64 17.48 3.68 -2.83
N LEU A 65 17.58 3.08 -1.67
CA LEU A 65 18.85 3.00 -0.93
C LEU A 65 19.99 2.32 -1.72
N PRO A 66 19.77 1.18 -2.41
CA PRO A 66 20.85 0.59 -3.20
C PRO A 66 21.38 1.54 -4.29
N SER A 67 20.50 2.36 -4.91
CA SER A 67 20.95 3.28 -5.97
C SER A 67 21.80 4.45 -5.46
N THR A 68 21.78 4.75 -4.14
CA THR A 68 22.59 5.85 -3.59
C THR A 68 24.08 5.55 -3.56
N TYR A 69 24.48 4.30 -3.76
CA TYR A 69 25.89 3.91 -3.87
C TYR A 69 26.49 4.17 -5.25
N SER A 70 25.67 4.34 -6.29
CA SER A 70 26.12 4.68 -7.64
C SER A 70 26.35 6.19 -7.77
N ASP A 71 27.37 6.57 -8.54
CA ASP A 71 27.63 7.97 -8.91
C ASP A 71 26.80 8.44 -10.12
N MET A 72 25.90 7.58 -10.62
CA MET A 72 25.01 7.90 -11.73
C MET A 72 23.78 8.68 -11.26
N ASP A 73 23.43 9.72 -12.00
CA ASP A 73 22.11 10.34 -11.88
C ASP A 73 21.10 9.53 -12.69
N VAL A 74 20.34 8.69 -11.99
CA VAL A 74 19.32 7.82 -12.59
C VAL A 74 18.10 8.58 -13.15
N ARG A 75 18.05 9.90 -12.97
CA ARG A 75 16.96 10.79 -13.42
C ARG A 75 17.27 11.52 -14.72
N THR A 76 18.54 11.61 -15.09
CA THR A 76 18.98 12.32 -16.29
C THR A 76 19.29 11.31 -17.38
N PHE A 77 18.54 11.38 -18.49
CA PHE A 77 18.71 10.49 -19.65
C PHE A 77 19.63 11.15 -20.67
N THR A 78 20.77 10.52 -20.93
CA THR A 78 21.74 10.94 -21.95
C THR A 78 22.26 9.78 -22.79
N TYR A 79 21.98 8.53 -22.41
CA TYR A 79 22.44 7.34 -23.12
C TYR A 79 21.63 7.12 -24.39
N THR A 80 22.22 7.44 -25.53
CA THR A 80 21.54 7.35 -26.84
C THR A 80 21.57 5.92 -27.41
N LEU A 81 20.67 5.65 -28.36
CA LEU A 81 20.69 4.40 -29.10
C LEU A 81 22.02 4.22 -29.87
N ALA A 82 22.63 5.32 -30.36
CA ALA A 82 23.92 5.27 -31.02
C ALA A 82 25.05 4.87 -30.04
N ASP A 83 25.00 5.32 -28.79
CA ASP A 83 25.95 4.90 -27.76
C ASP A 83 25.79 3.41 -27.46
N PHE A 84 24.56 2.91 -27.36
CA PHE A 84 24.29 1.49 -27.20
C PHE A 84 24.80 0.67 -28.41
N GLU A 85 24.49 1.09 -29.63
CA GLU A 85 24.90 0.37 -30.85
C GLU A 85 26.43 0.23 -30.98
N GLN A 86 27.19 1.15 -30.38
CA GLN A 86 28.67 1.03 -30.32
C GLN A 86 29.13 -0.07 -29.35
N THR A 87 28.29 -0.50 -28.43
CA THR A 87 28.61 -1.58 -27.50
C THR A 87 28.28 -2.96 -28.05
N LEU A 88 27.53 -3.05 -29.15
CA LEU A 88 27.16 -4.32 -29.77
C LEU A 88 28.36 -5.11 -30.24
N GLU A 89 28.31 -6.41 -30.08
CA GLU A 89 29.33 -7.31 -30.62
C GLU A 89 29.41 -7.28 -32.17
N VAL A 90 30.56 -7.62 -32.69
CA VAL A 90 30.72 -7.78 -34.14
C VAL A 90 29.86 -8.91 -34.65
N GLY A 91 28.94 -8.62 -35.56
CA GLY A 91 28.01 -9.59 -36.13
C GLY A 91 26.60 -9.54 -35.53
N ALA A 92 26.34 -8.60 -34.62
CA ALA A 92 24.97 -8.31 -34.21
C ALA A 92 24.10 -7.86 -35.38
N GLU A 93 22.90 -8.37 -35.50
CA GLU A 93 21.96 -8.14 -36.60
C GLU A 93 20.67 -7.49 -36.08
N LEU A 94 20.29 -6.32 -36.66
CA LEU A 94 18.98 -5.71 -36.37
C LEU A 94 17.88 -6.55 -37.04
N LEU A 95 16.99 -7.15 -36.21
CA LEU A 95 15.87 -7.97 -36.66
C LEU A 95 14.60 -7.17 -36.82
N GLN A 96 14.33 -6.25 -35.89
CA GLN A 96 13.07 -5.52 -35.87
C GLN A 96 13.31 -4.11 -35.30
N GLU A 97 12.56 -3.14 -35.82
CA GLU A 97 12.57 -1.75 -35.38
C GLU A 97 11.14 -1.24 -35.29
N GLY A 98 10.83 -0.54 -34.21
CA GLY A 98 9.58 0.17 -33.97
C GLY A 98 9.85 1.60 -33.48
N PRO A 99 8.80 2.39 -33.20
CA PRO A 99 8.97 3.80 -32.81
C PRO A 99 9.81 4.02 -31.55
N GLN A 100 9.78 3.07 -30.61
CA GLN A 100 10.44 3.17 -29.30
C GLN A 100 11.12 1.86 -28.90
N TYR A 101 11.39 0.95 -29.85
CA TYR A 101 12.10 -0.28 -29.56
C TYR A 101 12.87 -0.77 -30.78
N LYS A 102 13.99 -1.49 -30.52
CA LYS A 102 14.71 -2.29 -31.49
C LYS A 102 15.03 -3.66 -30.93
N ILE A 103 15.07 -4.68 -31.81
CA ILE A 103 15.45 -6.04 -31.45
C ILE A 103 16.69 -6.41 -32.26
N TYR A 104 17.76 -6.77 -31.56
CA TYR A 104 19.02 -7.24 -32.16
C TYR A 104 19.19 -8.73 -31.85
N LYS A 105 19.65 -9.47 -32.84
CA LYS A 105 20.20 -10.81 -32.69
C LYS A 105 21.67 -10.71 -32.35
N VAL A 106 22.08 -11.39 -31.28
CA VAL A 106 23.47 -11.50 -30.84
C VAL A 106 23.89 -12.97 -30.78
N SER A 107 25.17 -13.24 -30.53
CA SER A 107 25.73 -14.60 -30.56
C SER A 107 25.03 -15.57 -29.59
N ASP A 108 24.58 -15.11 -28.44
CA ASP A 108 23.98 -15.91 -27.37
C ASP A 108 22.46 -15.71 -27.23
N GLY A 109 21.83 -14.88 -28.11
CA GLY A 109 20.39 -14.67 -28.05
C GLY A 109 19.88 -13.40 -28.75
N PHE A 110 19.09 -12.61 -27.99
CA PHE A 110 18.41 -11.42 -28.47
C PHE A 110 18.49 -10.30 -27.45
N LEU A 111 18.66 -9.07 -27.91
CA LEU A 111 18.56 -7.85 -27.11
C LEU A 111 17.36 -7.05 -27.58
N ASP A 112 16.36 -6.89 -26.70
CA ASP A 112 15.23 -5.99 -26.92
C ASP A 112 15.59 -4.66 -26.23
N VAL A 113 15.71 -3.60 -27.02
CA VAL A 113 16.17 -2.28 -26.57
C VAL A 113 15.00 -1.32 -26.63
N ASP A 114 14.58 -0.82 -25.47
CA ASP A 114 13.52 0.17 -25.36
C ASP A 114 14.10 1.58 -25.25
N THR A 115 13.45 2.53 -25.93
CA THR A 115 13.80 3.96 -25.88
C THR A 115 12.61 4.78 -25.37
N ASN A 116 12.89 5.90 -24.70
CA ASN A 116 11.88 6.90 -24.40
C ASN A 116 11.49 7.72 -25.65
N PRO A 117 10.45 8.58 -25.59
CA PRO A 117 10.04 9.41 -26.73
C PRO A 117 11.14 10.35 -27.26
N ASP A 118 12.13 10.68 -26.43
CA ASP A 118 13.26 11.55 -26.80
C ASP A 118 14.42 10.77 -27.45
N GLY A 119 14.28 9.44 -27.57
CA GLY A 119 15.25 8.55 -28.24
C GLY A 119 16.41 8.06 -27.36
N PHE A 120 16.35 8.28 -26.04
CA PHE A 120 17.32 7.71 -25.11
C PHE A 120 16.95 6.28 -24.72
N VAL A 121 17.95 5.41 -24.62
CA VAL A 121 17.78 4.03 -24.16
C VAL A 121 17.41 4.03 -22.69
N VAL A 122 16.32 3.34 -22.37
CA VAL A 122 15.80 3.24 -20.99
C VAL A 122 15.83 1.79 -20.45
N GLY A 123 15.82 0.81 -21.34
CA GLY A 123 15.84 -0.60 -20.96
C GLY A 123 16.45 -1.49 -22.05
N ILE A 124 17.11 -2.55 -21.61
CA ILE A 124 17.67 -3.60 -22.47
C ILE A 124 17.30 -4.95 -21.86
N LEU A 125 16.45 -5.71 -22.56
CA LEU A 125 16.09 -7.06 -22.15
C LEU A 125 16.93 -8.06 -22.95
N HIS A 126 17.77 -8.81 -22.25
CA HIS A 126 18.56 -9.90 -22.85
C HIS A 126 17.80 -11.23 -22.71
N ARG A 127 17.56 -11.89 -23.82
CA ARG A 127 16.99 -13.23 -23.91
C ARG A 127 17.97 -14.20 -24.59
N ASN A 128 18.08 -15.42 -24.07
CA ASN A 128 18.85 -16.46 -24.71
C ASN A 128 18.18 -16.97 -26.01
N THR A 129 18.82 -17.92 -26.70
CA THR A 129 18.28 -18.52 -27.93
C THR A 129 16.96 -19.29 -27.73
N ASN A 130 16.61 -19.66 -26.50
CA ASN A 130 15.33 -20.28 -26.12
C ASN A 130 14.26 -19.22 -25.75
N LEU A 131 14.55 -17.92 -25.91
CA LEU A 131 13.72 -16.79 -25.51
C LEU A 131 13.50 -16.64 -24.01
N GLU A 132 14.32 -17.27 -23.18
CA GLU A 132 14.30 -17.09 -21.73
C GLU A 132 15.06 -15.82 -21.34
N ILE A 133 14.54 -15.06 -20.38
CA ILE A 133 15.17 -13.84 -19.88
C ILE A 133 16.46 -14.20 -19.16
N VAL A 134 17.57 -13.65 -19.60
CA VAL A 134 18.89 -13.75 -18.97
C VAL A 134 19.11 -12.58 -18.02
N SER A 135 18.83 -11.36 -18.49
CA SER A 135 18.95 -10.15 -17.69
C SER A 135 18.04 -9.03 -18.21
N THR A 136 17.77 -8.07 -17.34
CA THR A 136 17.12 -6.82 -17.67
C THR A 136 18.00 -5.68 -17.15
N THR A 137 18.49 -4.84 -18.07
CA THR A 137 19.35 -3.69 -17.76
C THR A 137 18.55 -2.42 -17.93
N PHE A 138 18.63 -1.50 -16.98
CA PHE A 138 18.02 -0.18 -17.02
C PHE A 138 19.09 0.89 -17.22
N CYS A 139 18.78 1.88 -18.05
CA CYS A 139 19.70 2.89 -18.49
C CYS A 139 19.20 4.31 -18.19
N SER A 140 20.16 5.23 -17.92
CA SER A 140 19.93 6.66 -17.77
C SER A 140 21.05 7.43 -18.48
N GLN A 141 22.15 7.69 -17.81
CA GLN A 141 23.39 8.24 -18.42
C GLN A 141 24.28 7.14 -19.03
N GLY A 142 23.90 5.89 -18.83
CA GLY A 142 24.46 4.62 -19.24
C GLY A 142 23.67 3.50 -18.54
N PRO A 143 24.07 2.23 -18.70
CA PRO A 143 23.57 1.14 -17.87
C PRO A 143 23.83 1.43 -16.39
N TYR A 144 22.78 1.55 -15.56
CA TYR A 144 22.95 1.84 -14.12
C TYR A 144 22.50 0.72 -13.21
N PHE A 145 21.63 -0.18 -13.68
CA PHE A 145 21.11 -1.29 -12.92
C PHE A 145 20.84 -2.48 -13.81
N THR A 146 21.31 -3.65 -13.44
CA THR A 146 20.99 -4.92 -14.10
C THR A 146 20.45 -5.92 -13.10
N ALA A 147 19.31 -6.51 -13.42
CA ALA A 147 18.75 -7.66 -12.74
C ALA A 147 18.94 -8.91 -13.59
N TYR A 148 19.38 -10.01 -12.99
CA TYR A 148 19.69 -11.26 -13.65
C TYR A 148 18.64 -12.33 -13.39
N GLY A 149 18.28 -13.07 -14.43
CA GLY A 149 17.32 -14.17 -14.40
C GLY A 149 15.85 -13.78 -14.49
N ASN A 150 14.98 -14.77 -14.63
CA ASN A 150 13.54 -14.60 -14.81
C ASN A 150 12.79 -14.07 -13.56
N GLN A 151 13.42 -14.09 -12.38
CA GLN A 151 12.83 -13.70 -11.10
C GLN A 151 13.71 -12.71 -10.35
N GLU A 152 14.59 -12.02 -11.07
CA GLU A 152 15.49 -11.00 -10.49
C GLU A 152 16.26 -11.56 -9.28
N GLN A 153 16.91 -12.73 -9.44
CA GLN A 153 17.58 -13.44 -8.35
C GLN A 153 18.86 -12.77 -7.87
N SER A 154 19.56 -12.03 -8.76
CA SER A 154 20.71 -11.21 -8.41
C SER A 154 20.66 -9.90 -9.19
N PHE A 155 21.38 -8.90 -8.70
CA PHE A 155 21.39 -7.58 -9.32
C PHE A 155 22.71 -6.86 -9.08
N GLU A 156 22.99 -5.85 -9.95
CA GLU A 156 24.14 -4.96 -9.87
C GLU A 156 23.72 -3.54 -10.18
N TYR A 157 24.23 -2.58 -9.40
CA TYR A 157 24.24 -1.15 -9.73
C TYR A 157 25.64 -0.76 -10.17
N TYR A 158 25.73 0.10 -11.17
CA TYR A 158 27.00 0.50 -11.77
C TYR A 158 27.27 1.98 -11.57
N ASN A 159 28.58 2.30 -11.52
CA ASN A 159 29.11 3.65 -11.66
C ASN A 159 29.22 4.04 -13.14
N ARG A 160 29.47 5.32 -13.40
CA ARG A 160 29.65 5.85 -14.78
C ARG A 160 30.81 5.21 -15.56
N ASP A 161 31.84 4.75 -14.84
CA ASP A 161 32.96 4.05 -15.42
C ASP A 161 32.70 2.55 -15.70
N GLY A 162 31.48 2.07 -15.38
CA GLY A 162 31.07 0.69 -15.55
C GLY A 162 31.49 -0.24 -14.41
N SER A 163 32.16 0.26 -13.37
CA SER A 163 32.45 -0.53 -12.18
C SER A 163 31.17 -0.80 -11.39
N ILE A 164 31.12 -1.92 -10.64
CA ILE A 164 30.00 -2.26 -9.77
C ILE A 164 30.05 -1.34 -8.55
N ALA A 165 28.96 -0.58 -8.35
CA ALA A 165 28.78 0.27 -7.18
C ALA A 165 28.31 -0.52 -5.98
N ILE A 166 27.30 -1.36 -6.16
CA ILE A 166 26.78 -2.32 -5.17
C ILE A 166 26.09 -3.46 -5.92
N SER A 167 26.21 -4.66 -5.42
CA SER A 167 25.50 -5.82 -5.94
C SER A 167 24.68 -6.51 -4.84
N GLY A 168 23.87 -7.47 -5.22
CA GLY A 168 23.13 -8.26 -4.24
C GLY A 168 22.36 -9.40 -4.82
N ASP A 169 21.79 -10.21 -3.92
CA ASP A 169 20.92 -11.33 -4.22
C ASP A 169 19.51 -11.06 -3.70
N TYR A 170 18.54 -11.23 -4.58
CA TYR A 170 17.13 -11.10 -4.26
C TYR A 170 16.42 -12.43 -4.42
N LYS A 171 15.97 -13.02 -3.32
CA LYS A 171 15.39 -14.37 -3.33
C LYS A 171 13.90 -14.42 -3.71
N GLY A 172 13.44 -13.43 -4.52
CA GLY A 172 12.08 -13.42 -5.06
C GLY A 172 11.11 -12.47 -4.32
N PRO A 173 9.92 -12.25 -4.89
CA PRO A 173 8.96 -11.23 -4.42
C PRO A 173 8.16 -11.66 -3.18
N THR A 174 8.46 -12.79 -2.56
CA THR A 174 7.78 -13.20 -1.33
C THR A 174 8.31 -12.42 -0.15
N GLU A 175 7.41 -11.86 0.63
CA GLU A 175 7.59 -10.92 1.72
C GLU A 175 8.59 -11.37 2.81
N ASN A 176 9.01 -12.65 2.82
CA ASN A 176 9.87 -13.24 3.84
C ASN A 176 11.34 -13.46 3.40
N GLN A 177 11.72 -13.02 2.20
CA GLN A 177 13.08 -13.24 1.71
C GLN A 177 13.83 -11.90 1.64
N ALA A 178 14.67 -11.64 2.65
CA ALA A 178 15.54 -10.49 2.69
C ALA A 178 16.53 -10.50 1.52
N ALA A 179 16.82 -9.32 0.95
CA ALA A 179 17.94 -9.16 0.03
C ALA A 179 19.25 -9.10 0.83
N SER A 180 20.29 -9.74 0.31
CA SER A 180 21.69 -9.54 0.73
C SER A 180 22.35 -8.58 -0.23
N TYR A 181 23.18 -7.69 0.29
CA TYR A 181 23.93 -6.71 -0.49
C TYR A 181 25.43 -6.93 -0.31
N TYR A 182 26.19 -6.61 -1.34
CA TYR A 182 27.65 -6.72 -1.34
C TYR A 182 28.26 -5.40 -1.76
N LEU A 183 29.02 -4.78 -0.85
CA LEU A 183 29.70 -3.51 -1.04
C LEU A 183 31.17 -3.68 -0.64
N ASP A 184 32.09 -3.48 -1.57
CA ASP A 184 33.55 -3.61 -1.34
C ASP A 184 33.97 -4.93 -0.68
N GLY A 185 33.23 -6.03 -0.95
CA GLY A 185 33.46 -7.35 -0.39
C GLY A 185 32.82 -7.59 0.98
N GLU A 186 32.14 -6.61 1.55
CA GLU A 186 31.35 -6.73 2.77
C GLU A 186 29.92 -7.14 2.42
N GLU A 187 29.38 -8.14 3.14
CA GLU A 187 27.96 -8.49 3.06
C GLU A 187 27.15 -7.62 4.01
N LEU A 188 26.12 -6.96 3.48
CA LEU A 188 25.21 -6.06 4.19
C LEU A 188 23.78 -6.60 4.16
N LYS A 189 23.03 -6.34 5.22
CA LYS A 189 21.58 -6.56 5.30
C LYS A 189 20.83 -5.30 4.83
N GLU A 190 19.55 -5.46 4.58
CA GLU A 190 18.67 -4.32 4.23
C GLU A 190 18.71 -3.21 5.29
N GLU A 191 18.74 -3.56 6.57
CA GLU A 191 18.80 -2.59 7.67
C GLU A 191 20.11 -1.81 7.71
N ASP A 192 21.22 -2.41 7.28
CA ASP A 192 22.52 -1.74 7.22
C ASP A 192 22.53 -0.59 6.22
N LEU A 193 21.82 -0.74 5.10
CA LEU A 193 21.65 0.35 4.12
C LEU A 193 20.91 1.54 4.74
N VAL A 194 19.86 1.27 5.54
CA VAL A 194 19.12 2.33 6.24
C VAL A 194 20.02 3.04 7.25
N MET A 195 20.76 2.28 8.05
CA MET A 195 21.64 2.84 9.09
C MET A 195 22.77 3.69 8.48
N ARG A 196 23.41 3.22 7.40
CA ARG A 196 24.43 3.98 6.67
C ARG A 196 23.88 5.27 6.09
N TYR A 197 22.68 5.24 5.48
CA TYR A 197 22.02 6.44 4.97
C TYR A 197 21.72 7.44 6.11
N LEU A 198 21.25 6.96 7.26
CA LEU A 198 20.95 7.79 8.42
C LEU A 198 22.21 8.36 9.09
N ASP A 199 23.35 7.67 9.02
CA ASP A 199 24.64 8.21 9.52
C ASP A 199 25.08 9.45 8.73
N GLU A 200 24.74 9.53 7.45
CA GLU A 200 25.07 10.65 6.57
C GLU A 200 24.03 11.79 6.60
N HIS A 201 22.76 11.45 6.76
CA HIS A 201 21.64 12.38 6.54
C HIS A 201 20.74 12.59 7.76
N GLY A 202 20.83 11.71 8.76
CA GLY A 202 19.97 11.72 9.92
C GLY A 202 20.50 12.57 11.08
N THR A 203 19.59 12.93 11.99
CA THR A 203 19.89 13.61 13.25
C THR A 203 19.11 12.99 14.40
N GLU A 204 19.53 13.20 15.63
CA GLU A 204 18.84 12.74 16.85
C GLU A 204 17.39 13.26 16.99
N LYS A 205 17.04 14.33 16.25
CA LYS A 205 15.68 14.91 16.26
C LYS A 205 14.73 14.28 15.26
N ASP A 206 15.19 13.30 14.50
CA ASP A 206 14.41 12.67 13.43
C ASP A 206 13.56 11.51 13.96
N VAL A 207 12.62 11.09 13.13
CA VAL A 207 11.68 10.02 13.44
C VAL A 207 11.78 8.95 12.36
N ILE A 208 11.94 7.71 12.76
CA ILE A 208 11.91 6.54 11.88
C ILE A 208 10.55 5.86 12.05
N ILE A 209 9.80 5.77 10.95
CA ILE A 209 8.56 4.99 10.87
C ILE A 209 8.82 3.82 9.92
N LYS A 210 8.93 2.62 10.48
CA LYS A 210 9.01 1.41 9.67
C LYS A 210 7.61 0.96 9.30
N ASP A 211 7.27 1.05 8.03
CA ASP A 211 5.90 0.93 7.52
C ASP A 211 5.65 -0.41 6.80
N GLN A 212 6.31 -1.46 7.27
CA GLN A 212 6.14 -2.83 6.78
C GLN A 212 6.61 -3.82 7.86
N LEU A 213 5.67 -4.40 8.61
CA LEU A 213 5.97 -5.34 9.70
C LEU A 213 6.66 -6.63 9.25
N GLN A 214 6.47 -7.01 8.01
CA GLN A 214 6.96 -8.27 7.45
C GLN A 214 8.48 -8.37 7.35
N SER A 215 9.20 -7.26 7.48
CA SER A 215 10.65 -7.24 7.62
C SER A 215 11.03 -6.94 9.06
N HIS A 216 11.80 -7.81 9.68
CA HIS A 216 12.34 -7.58 11.01
C HIS A 216 13.72 -6.91 10.89
N PHE A 217 13.84 -5.70 11.44
CA PHE A 217 15.08 -4.91 11.44
C PHE A 217 15.58 -4.66 12.87
N PRO A 218 16.06 -5.69 13.58
CA PRO A 218 16.48 -5.54 14.97
C PRO A 218 17.68 -4.61 15.13
N GLY A 219 18.59 -4.58 14.15
CA GLY A 219 19.72 -3.68 14.12
C GLY A 219 19.29 -2.21 14.04
N LEU A 220 18.27 -1.90 13.24
CA LEU A 220 17.74 -0.54 13.13
C LEU A 220 17.06 -0.06 14.42
N ILE A 221 16.41 -0.96 15.17
CA ILE A 221 15.83 -0.63 16.48
C ILE A 221 16.94 -0.25 17.47
N ALA A 222 17.98 -1.10 17.59
CA ALA A 222 19.11 -0.84 18.46
C ALA A 222 19.86 0.45 18.07
N TYR A 223 20.07 0.66 16.78
CA TYR A 223 20.66 1.87 16.21
C TYR A 223 19.89 3.14 16.63
N ALA A 224 18.56 3.12 16.49
CA ALA A 224 17.72 4.24 16.85
C ALA A 224 17.76 4.54 18.35
N GLU A 225 17.75 3.49 19.20
CA GLU A 225 17.84 3.62 20.66
C GLU A 225 19.19 4.22 21.10
N GLU A 226 20.28 3.75 20.53
CA GLU A 226 21.62 4.26 20.84
C GLU A 226 21.78 5.75 20.53
N ARG A 227 21.15 6.22 19.44
CA ARG A 227 21.21 7.62 18.97
C ARG A 227 20.08 8.51 19.48
N GLY A 228 19.17 7.98 20.29
CA GLY A 228 18.01 8.72 20.77
C GLY A 228 16.99 9.08 19.68
N ILE A 229 17.09 8.47 18.48
CA ILE A 229 16.15 8.67 17.38
C ILE A 229 14.83 7.96 17.74
N ILE A 230 13.71 8.62 17.45
CA ILE A 230 12.39 8.03 17.68
C ILE A 230 12.11 6.96 16.61
N TYR A 231 11.85 5.74 17.04
CA TYR A 231 11.51 4.61 16.16
C TYR A 231 10.11 4.09 16.46
N ARG A 232 9.33 3.79 15.41
CA ARG A 232 8.02 3.15 15.49
C ARG A 232 7.79 2.20 14.30
N ASP A 233 7.25 1.01 14.58
CA ASP A 233 6.68 0.13 13.56
C ASP A 233 5.19 0.40 13.38
N VAL A 234 4.70 0.40 12.14
CA VAL A 234 3.27 0.57 11.84
C VAL A 234 2.59 -0.80 11.76
N LEU A 235 1.59 -0.99 12.59
CA LEU A 235 0.76 -2.19 12.58
C LEU A 235 -0.50 -1.95 11.74
N HIS A 236 -0.47 -2.41 10.48
CA HIS A 236 -1.57 -2.26 9.53
C HIS A 236 -2.66 -3.33 9.64
N TYR A 237 -2.35 -4.48 10.26
CA TYR A 237 -3.23 -5.64 10.33
C TYR A 237 -3.40 -6.12 11.77
N ASN A 238 -4.45 -6.89 12.02
CA ASN A 238 -4.59 -7.62 13.27
C ASN A 238 -3.68 -8.86 13.28
N HIS A 239 -2.36 -8.62 13.24
CA HIS A 239 -1.37 -9.71 13.36
C HIS A 239 -1.24 -10.20 14.80
N TYR A 240 -1.85 -9.50 15.75
CA TYR A 240 -1.69 -9.73 17.17
C TYR A 240 -2.42 -10.98 17.67
N HIS A 241 -3.59 -11.25 17.13
CA HIS A 241 -4.28 -12.52 17.32
C HIS A 241 -4.34 -13.21 15.97
N GLY A 242 -3.31 -14.00 15.66
CA GLY A 242 -3.25 -14.72 14.41
C GLY A 242 -4.62 -15.34 14.10
N LEU A 243 -5.19 -14.96 12.97
CA LEU A 243 -6.21 -15.82 12.36
C LEU A 243 -5.53 -17.17 12.25
N GLU A 244 -6.03 -18.17 12.96
CA GLU A 244 -5.43 -19.51 13.18
C GLU A 244 -4.98 -20.24 11.90
N ASN A 245 -5.16 -19.64 10.73
CA ASN A 245 -4.84 -20.17 9.42
C ASN A 245 -3.84 -19.35 8.59
N THR A 246 -3.24 -18.28 9.11
CA THR A 246 -2.09 -17.63 8.46
C THR A 246 -0.83 -17.94 9.25
N SER A 247 -0.39 -19.18 9.13
CA SER A 247 0.74 -19.80 9.86
C SER A 247 2.12 -19.17 9.65
N SER A 248 2.21 -17.94 9.13
CA SER A 248 3.47 -17.29 8.81
C SER A 248 3.81 -16.07 9.68
N TYR A 249 2.98 -15.66 10.64
CA TYR A 249 3.19 -14.41 11.37
C TYR A 249 3.09 -14.53 12.90
N HIS A 250 3.73 -15.54 13.49
CA HIS A 250 4.17 -15.45 14.88
C HIS A 250 5.50 -14.67 14.89
N MET A 251 5.43 -13.39 14.60
CA MET A 251 6.55 -12.49 14.83
C MET A 251 6.44 -11.96 16.24
N ASP A 252 7.56 -11.98 16.95
CA ASP A 252 7.73 -11.14 18.12
C ASP A 252 7.49 -9.70 17.68
N LEU A 253 6.37 -9.10 18.12
CA LEU A 253 6.04 -7.73 17.74
C LEU A 253 7.11 -6.80 18.32
N PRO A 254 7.55 -5.78 17.56
CA PRO A 254 8.40 -4.74 18.11
C PRO A 254 7.70 -4.06 19.29
N THR A 255 8.48 -3.61 20.26
CA THR A 255 7.95 -3.01 21.48
C THR A 255 7.32 -1.64 21.29
N LYS A 256 7.64 -0.93 20.18
CA LYS A 256 7.26 0.46 19.91
C LYS A 256 6.41 0.55 18.63
N LEU A 257 5.11 0.76 18.77
CA LEU A 257 4.13 0.60 17.70
C LEU A 257 3.33 1.87 17.41
N LEU A 258 3.02 2.08 16.12
CA LEU A 258 1.89 2.91 15.68
C LEU A 258 0.76 2.00 15.23
N THR A 259 -0.43 2.26 15.71
CA THR A 259 -1.61 1.43 15.43
C THR A 259 -2.68 2.22 14.68
N ALA A 260 -3.46 1.52 13.88
CA ALA A 260 -4.52 2.08 13.06
C ALA A 260 -5.91 2.00 13.70
N SER A 261 -6.03 1.45 14.93
CA SER A 261 -7.31 1.30 15.62
C SER A 261 -7.16 1.62 17.11
N PRO A 262 -8.07 2.42 17.71
CA PRO A 262 -8.07 2.67 19.14
C PRO A 262 -8.20 1.38 19.98
N TYR A 263 -9.05 0.44 19.56
CA TYR A 263 -9.23 -0.84 20.26
C TYR A 263 -7.97 -1.71 20.22
N LEU A 264 -7.34 -1.83 19.05
CA LEU A 264 -6.07 -2.54 18.93
C LEU A 264 -4.98 -1.87 19.77
N ASN A 265 -4.95 -0.54 19.77
CA ASN A 265 -4.01 0.23 20.59
C ASN A 265 -4.20 -0.06 22.09
N GLN A 266 -5.44 0.03 22.56
CA GLN A 266 -5.77 -0.25 23.96
C GLN A 266 -5.30 -1.66 24.35
N ARG A 267 -5.61 -2.66 23.53
CA ARG A 267 -5.21 -4.05 23.79
C ARG A 267 -3.71 -4.22 23.88
N LEU A 268 -2.97 -3.62 22.94
CA LEU A 268 -1.50 -3.69 22.96
C LEU A 268 -0.90 -3.01 24.18
N VAL A 269 -1.44 -1.87 24.61
CA VAL A 269 -1.02 -1.19 25.84
C VAL A 269 -1.30 -2.04 27.07
N GLU A 270 -2.49 -2.70 27.16
CA GLU A 270 -2.83 -3.63 28.24
C GLU A 270 -1.86 -4.82 28.29
N ASP A 271 -1.38 -5.28 27.14
CA ASP A 271 -0.41 -6.37 27.04
C ASP A 271 1.07 -5.91 27.18
N GLY A 272 1.30 -4.63 27.49
CA GLY A 272 2.61 -4.07 27.85
C GLY A 272 3.44 -3.49 26.71
N TYR A 273 2.85 -3.30 25.52
CA TYR A 273 3.51 -2.64 24.39
C TYR A 273 3.45 -1.10 24.49
N ASP A 274 4.51 -0.41 24.04
CA ASP A 274 4.49 1.04 23.80
C ASP A 274 3.79 1.32 22.47
N ALA A 275 2.46 1.33 22.48
CA ALA A 275 1.64 1.53 21.31
C ALA A 275 0.96 2.90 21.33
N THR A 276 0.95 3.56 20.17
CA THR A 276 0.27 4.86 19.96
C THR A 276 -0.69 4.75 18.79
N PHE A 277 -1.93 5.17 19.00
CA PHE A 277 -2.92 5.24 17.93
C PHE A 277 -2.70 6.49 17.08
N ILE A 278 -2.68 6.30 15.76
CA ILE A 278 -2.77 7.38 14.76
C ILE A 278 -3.80 6.98 13.70
N HIS A 279 -4.55 7.94 13.19
CA HIS A 279 -5.46 7.69 12.08
C HIS A 279 -4.67 7.35 10.81
N PRO A 280 -4.93 6.22 10.15
CA PRO A 280 -4.28 5.88 8.87
C PRO A 280 -4.62 6.88 7.78
N VAL A 281 -5.90 7.24 7.68
CA VAL A 281 -6.42 8.27 6.78
C VAL A 281 -7.52 9.05 7.49
N GLY A 282 -7.70 10.30 7.11
CA GLY A 282 -8.89 11.07 7.46
C GLY A 282 -9.86 11.11 6.29
N VAL A 283 -11.10 11.49 6.56
CA VAL A 283 -12.15 11.63 5.54
C VAL A 283 -12.83 12.99 5.62
N ALA A 284 -13.36 13.45 4.48
CA ALA A 284 -14.27 14.56 4.45
C ALA A 284 -15.61 14.13 5.06
N VAL A 285 -16.14 14.90 6.01
CA VAL A 285 -17.44 14.61 6.63
C VAL A 285 -18.50 15.53 6.04
N SER A 286 -19.56 14.93 5.48
CA SER A 286 -20.69 15.68 4.93
C SER A 286 -21.45 16.42 6.05
N SER A 287 -21.95 17.61 5.74
CA SER A 287 -22.81 18.37 6.65
C SER A 287 -24.26 17.87 6.67
N GLN A 288 -24.65 17.04 5.72
CA GLN A 288 -26.02 16.53 5.56
C GLN A 288 -26.03 15.05 5.19
N PRO A 289 -27.06 14.32 5.59
CA PRO A 289 -27.32 12.96 5.14
C PRO A 289 -27.35 12.85 3.61
N PRO A 290 -26.95 11.71 3.03
CA PRO A 290 -26.92 11.51 1.58
C PRO A 290 -28.33 11.41 0.98
N MET A 291 -28.49 11.84 -0.28
CA MET A 291 -29.75 11.76 -1.00
C MET A 291 -30.24 10.31 -1.18
N GLY A 292 -29.31 9.38 -1.25
CA GLY A 292 -29.58 7.96 -1.46
C GLY A 292 -30.31 7.24 -0.33
N LEU A 293 -30.53 7.88 0.83
CA LEU A 293 -31.24 7.25 1.96
C LEU A 293 -32.67 6.77 1.63
N SER A 294 -33.31 7.38 0.63
CA SER A 294 -34.62 6.93 0.15
C SER A 294 -34.54 5.74 -0.81
N SER A 295 -33.36 5.35 -1.26
CA SER A 295 -33.18 4.24 -2.18
C SER A 295 -33.18 2.88 -1.46
N ASN A 296 -33.30 1.82 -2.25
CA ASN A 296 -33.12 0.44 -1.80
C ASN A 296 -31.71 -0.09 -2.09
N LYS A 297 -30.75 0.82 -2.41
CA LYS A 297 -29.41 0.45 -2.83
C LYS A 297 -28.45 0.38 -1.66
N VAL A 298 -27.76 -0.74 -1.57
CA VAL A 298 -26.67 -0.99 -0.63
C VAL A 298 -25.36 -1.13 -1.40
N PHE A 299 -24.30 -0.61 -0.87
CA PHE A 299 -22.99 -0.60 -1.50
C PHE A 299 -22.00 -1.40 -0.67
N LEU A 300 -21.16 -2.19 -1.33
CA LEU A 300 -20.05 -2.93 -0.76
C LEU A 300 -18.81 -2.65 -1.59
N SER A 301 -17.69 -2.29 -0.96
CA SER A 301 -16.40 -2.15 -1.63
C SER A 301 -15.41 -3.14 -1.03
N SER A 302 -14.90 -4.08 -1.85
CA SER A 302 -14.11 -5.18 -1.34
C SER A 302 -13.34 -5.92 -2.42
N HIS A 303 -12.24 -6.58 -2.01
CA HIS A 303 -11.60 -7.62 -2.82
C HIS A 303 -12.36 -8.95 -2.72
N PHE A 304 -12.31 -9.76 -3.79
CA PHE A 304 -12.92 -11.09 -3.82
C PHE A 304 -12.01 -12.13 -3.13
N ASN A 305 -11.88 -12.05 -1.81
CA ASN A 305 -11.11 -13.00 -1.01
C ASN A 305 -11.94 -13.53 0.17
N LYS A 306 -11.46 -14.62 0.77
CA LYS A 306 -12.16 -15.30 1.88
C LYS A 306 -12.37 -14.41 3.12
N ILE A 307 -11.45 -13.48 3.39
CA ILE A 307 -11.54 -12.56 4.54
C ILE A 307 -12.72 -11.60 4.39
N LYS A 308 -13.03 -11.21 3.17
CA LYS A 308 -14.07 -10.21 2.86
C LYS A 308 -15.47 -10.83 2.72
N ARG A 309 -15.59 -12.14 2.63
CA ARG A 309 -16.86 -12.91 2.59
C ARG A 309 -17.90 -12.32 1.63
N VAL A 310 -17.50 -11.96 0.41
CA VAL A 310 -18.42 -11.42 -0.61
C VAL A 310 -19.56 -12.39 -0.92
N GLU A 311 -19.29 -13.70 -0.88
CA GLU A 311 -20.28 -14.76 -1.06
C GLU A 311 -21.40 -14.70 -0.02
N MET A 312 -21.07 -14.36 1.22
CA MET A 312 -22.06 -14.16 2.30
C MET A 312 -23.05 -13.03 1.97
N ALA A 313 -22.52 -11.90 1.44
CA ALA A 313 -23.36 -10.78 1.02
C ALA A 313 -24.32 -11.20 -0.12
N ILE A 314 -23.80 -11.91 -1.13
CA ILE A 314 -24.59 -12.38 -2.28
C ILE A 314 -25.69 -13.34 -1.83
N GLU A 315 -25.37 -14.28 -0.93
CA GLU A 315 -26.34 -15.24 -0.42
C GLU A 315 -27.46 -14.56 0.40
N ALA A 316 -27.12 -13.56 1.21
CA ALA A 316 -28.11 -12.79 1.94
C ALA A 316 -29.04 -11.99 1.01
N PHE A 317 -28.49 -11.32 -0.02
CA PHE A 317 -29.28 -10.53 -0.98
C PHE A 317 -30.15 -11.41 -1.89
N ARG A 318 -29.78 -12.66 -2.13
CA ARG A 318 -30.64 -13.63 -2.82
C ARG A 318 -31.98 -13.81 -2.11
N GLN A 319 -32.00 -13.68 -0.78
CA GLN A 319 -33.17 -13.88 0.08
C GLN A 319 -33.94 -12.57 0.37
N VAL A 320 -33.43 -11.43 -0.12
CA VAL A 320 -34.02 -10.08 0.09
C VAL A 320 -34.06 -9.32 -1.24
N PRO A 321 -34.89 -9.75 -2.21
CA PRO A 321 -34.88 -9.23 -3.58
C PRO A 321 -35.38 -7.77 -3.67
N GLU A 322 -36.01 -7.22 -2.64
CA GLU A 322 -36.43 -5.81 -2.56
C GLU A 322 -35.27 -4.82 -2.38
N LEU A 323 -34.06 -5.28 -1.99
CA LEU A 323 -32.86 -4.49 -1.89
C LEU A 323 -31.92 -4.81 -3.07
N GLU A 324 -31.15 -3.82 -3.50
CA GLU A 324 -30.14 -3.94 -4.56
C GLU A 324 -28.73 -3.78 -3.98
N LEU A 325 -27.84 -4.75 -4.24
CA LEU A 325 -26.45 -4.71 -3.81
C LEU A 325 -25.53 -4.35 -4.97
N HIS A 326 -24.74 -3.30 -4.83
CA HIS A 326 -23.65 -2.95 -5.73
C HIS A 326 -22.29 -3.29 -5.11
N ILE A 327 -21.53 -4.16 -5.76
CA ILE A 327 -20.23 -4.61 -5.30
C ILE A 327 -19.13 -3.97 -6.16
N TYR A 328 -18.32 -3.12 -5.55
CA TYR A 328 -17.13 -2.52 -6.15
C TYR A 328 -15.88 -3.27 -5.70
N GLY A 329 -14.99 -3.56 -6.65
CA GLY A 329 -13.72 -4.26 -6.43
C GLY A 329 -13.51 -5.39 -7.40
N GLY A 330 -12.30 -5.96 -7.37
CA GLY A 330 -11.86 -6.99 -8.30
C GLY A 330 -11.56 -6.46 -9.71
N MET A 331 -10.45 -6.91 -10.27
CA MET A 331 -10.12 -6.62 -11.67
C MET A 331 -11.06 -7.37 -12.61
N ALA A 332 -11.17 -6.96 -13.86
CA ALA A 332 -12.12 -7.53 -14.83
C ALA A 332 -12.03 -9.06 -14.92
N ASN A 333 -10.82 -9.62 -14.92
CA ASN A 333 -10.60 -11.07 -14.95
C ASN A 333 -11.06 -11.77 -13.65
N GLU A 334 -10.90 -11.12 -12.49
CA GLU A 334 -11.36 -11.66 -11.19
C GLU A 334 -12.89 -11.67 -11.13
N VAL A 335 -13.53 -10.57 -11.57
CA VAL A 335 -14.99 -10.46 -11.66
C VAL A 335 -15.56 -11.54 -12.57
N GLU A 336 -14.99 -11.73 -13.77
CA GLU A 336 -15.45 -12.75 -14.71
C GLU A 336 -15.23 -14.19 -14.17
N LYS A 337 -14.10 -14.44 -13.51
CA LYS A 337 -13.87 -15.72 -12.83
C LYS A 337 -14.89 -15.95 -11.72
N PHE A 338 -15.18 -14.93 -10.93
CA PHE A 338 -16.15 -14.97 -9.84
C PHE A 338 -17.57 -15.25 -10.36
N LYS A 339 -18.02 -14.56 -11.42
CA LYS A 339 -19.31 -14.79 -12.09
C LYS A 339 -19.46 -16.24 -12.60
N LYS A 340 -18.38 -16.82 -13.15
CA LYS A 340 -18.40 -18.20 -13.64
C LYS A 340 -18.53 -19.25 -12.53
N SER A 341 -18.06 -18.93 -11.33
CA SER A 341 -18.06 -19.87 -10.19
C SER A 341 -19.25 -19.68 -9.24
N HIS A 342 -20.02 -18.60 -9.39
CA HIS A 342 -21.13 -18.27 -8.50
C HIS A 342 -22.37 -17.84 -9.28
N GLN A 343 -23.54 -18.28 -8.82
CA GLN A 343 -24.82 -17.78 -9.34
C GLN A 343 -25.09 -16.42 -8.70
N ILE A 344 -25.04 -15.36 -9.51
CA ILE A 344 -25.32 -13.99 -9.06
C ILE A 344 -26.82 -13.71 -9.25
N PRO A 345 -27.56 -13.35 -8.19
CA PRO A 345 -28.97 -12.98 -8.33
C PRO A 345 -29.14 -11.61 -9.00
N ASP A 346 -30.31 -11.36 -9.62
CA ASP A 346 -30.55 -10.16 -10.43
C ASP A 346 -30.42 -8.85 -9.66
N ASN A 347 -30.65 -8.88 -8.35
CA ASN A 347 -30.51 -7.72 -7.45
C ASN A 347 -29.07 -7.50 -6.93
N VAL A 348 -28.08 -8.24 -7.45
CA VAL A 348 -26.65 -8.06 -7.12
C VAL A 348 -25.88 -7.66 -8.37
N ILE A 349 -25.25 -6.50 -8.36
CA ILE A 349 -24.54 -5.91 -9.49
C ILE A 349 -23.04 -5.80 -9.17
N LEU A 350 -22.22 -6.57 -9.90
CA LEU A 350 -20.76 -6.50 -9.79
C LEU A 350 -20.25 -5.34 -10.67
N LYS A 351 -19.75 -4.27 -10.04
CA LYS A 351 -19.26 -3.05 -10.72
C LYS A 351 -17.80 -3.15 -11.15
N GLY A 352 -17.04 -4.13 -10.61
CA GLY A 352 -15.59 -4.25 -10.84
C GLY A 352 -14.79 -3.17 -10.11
N PHE A 353 -13.52 -3.05 -10.48
CA PHE A 353 -12.63 -2.05 -9.93
C PHE A 353 -13.03 -0.65 -10.43
N VAL A 354 -13.21 0.24 -9.49
CA VAL A 354 -13.47 1.68 -9.71
C VAL A 354 -12.61 2.43 -8.68
N ASP A 355 -11.99 3.53 -9.10
CA ASP A 355 -11.32 4.42 -8.16
C ASP A 355 -12.29 4.83 -7.05
N THR A 356 -11.85 4.71 -5.80
CA THR A 356 -12.71 4.94 -4.63
C THR A 356 -13.29 6.35 -4.61
N ALA A 357 -12.57 7.34 -5.15
CA ALA A 357 -13.03 8.72 -5.28
C ALA A 357 -14.20 8.87 -6.27
N LEU A 358 -14.33 7.97 -7.25
CA LEU A 358 -15.35 8.00 -8.29
C LEU A 358 -16.61 7.20 -7.91
N ILE A 359 -16.60 6.48 -6.79
CA ILE A 359 -17.79 5.75 -6.33
C ILE A 359 -18.84 6.74 -5.86
N PRO A 360 -20.05 6.75 -6.46
CA PRO A 360 -21.10 7.72 -6.13
C PRO A 360 -21.81 7.36 -4.81
N ARG A 361 -21.07 7.38 -3.69
CA ARG A 361 -21.56 6.94 -2.37
C ARG A 361 -22.85 7.64 -1.95
N HIS A 362 -22.99 8.91 -2.28
CA HIS A 362 -24.19 9.71 -1.95
C HIS A 362 -25.51 9.18 -2.55
N THR A 363 -25.45 8.23 -3.49
CA THR A 363 -26.63 7.62 -4.13
C THR A 363 -27.11 6.34 -3.42
N TYR A 364 -26.37 5.86 -2.43
CA TYR A 364 -26.71 4.66 -1.66
C TYR A 364 -27.38 5.02 -0.33
N ALA A 365 -28.13 4.05 0.21
CA ALA A 365 -28.75 4.17 1.54
C ALA A 365 -27.82 3.61 2.64
N ALA A 366 -27.05 2.57 2.33
CA ALA A 366 -26.23 1.89 3.30
C ALA A 366 -24.90 1.40 2.69
N TYR A 367 -23.94 1.20 3.57
CA TYR A 367 -22.67 0.50 3.31
C TYR A 367 -22.70 -0.85 4.00
N LEU A 368 -22.32 -1.90 3.28
CA LEU A 368 -22.21 -3.27 3.81
C LEU A 368 -20.75 -3.72 3.89
N SER A 369 -20.38 -4.34 5.00
CA SER A 369 -19.13 -5.10 5.11
C SER A 369 -19.37 -6.43 5.82
N CYS A 370 -19.00 -7.53 5.16
CA CYS A 370 -19.06 -8.89 5.70
C CYS A 370 -17.69 -9.41 6.17
N SER A 371 -16.69 -8.56 6.29
CA SER A 371 -15.31 -8.95 6.62
C SER A 371 -15.22 -9.69 7.94
N ILE A 372 -14.30 -10.65 8.05
CA ILE A 372 -13.95 -11.32 9.31
C ILE A 372 -12.78 -10.67 10.03
N SER A 373 -12.08 -9.75 9.36
CA SER A 373 -10.96 -9.01 9.93
C SER A 373 -10.82 -7.66 9.24
N GLU A 374 -10.79 -6.61 10.03
CA GLU A 374 -10.49 -5.23 9.63
C GLU A 374 -9.82 -4.53 10.80
N VAL A 375 -8.81 -3.71 10.53
CA VAL A 375 -8.19 -2.88 11.57
C VAL A 375 -8.80 -1.48 11.55
N TYR A 376 -8.82 -0.82 10.38
CA TYR A 376 -9.40 0.52 10.22
C TYR A 376 -10.60 0.55 9.27
N ALA A 377 -10.62 -0.36 8.26
CA ALA A 377 -11.69 -0.45 7.26
C ALA A 377 -11.91 0.88 6.48
N ASN A 378 -10.93 1.30 5.68
CA ASN A 378 -10.97 2.58 4.93
C ASN A 378 -12.32 2.82 4.20
N ALA A 379 -12.85 1.79 3.51
CA ALA A 379 -14.12 1.91 2.79
C ALA A 379 -15.32 2.18 3.72
N MET A 380 -15.28 1.64 4.95
CA MET A 380 -16.26 1.96 6.00
C MET A 380 -16.14 3.43 6.40
N VAL A 381 -14.94 3.87 6.77
CA VAL A 381 -14.69 5.24 7.24
C VAL A 381 -15.09 6.26 6.17
N GLU A 382 -14.73 6.02 4.90
CA GLU A 382 -15.17 6.84 3.75
C GLU A 382 -16.71 6.87 3.62
N SER A 383 -17.37 5.76 3.91
CA SER A 383 -18.84 5.66 3.86
C SER A 383 -19.52 6.37 5.03
N LEU A 384 -18.91 6.31 6.22
CA LEU A 384 -19.36 7.08 7.40
C LEU A 384 -19.27 8.59 7.12
N GLY A 385 -18.19 9.06 6.47
CA GLY A 385 -18.00 10.46 6.11
C GLY A 385 -19.11 11.02 5.21
N VAL A 386 -19.75 10.17 4.41
CA VAL A 386 -20.91 10.53 3.57
C VAL A 386 -22.24 10.37 4.33
N GLY A 387 -22.25 9.70 5.48
CA GLY A 387 -23.44 9.43 6.28
C GLY A 387 -24.21 8.18 5.83
N LEU A 388 -23.57 7.22 5.15
CA LEU A 388 -24.20 5.95 4.80
C LEU A 388 -24.43 5.11 6.07
N ILE A 389 -25.57 4.46 6.14
CA ILE A 389 -25.90 3.57 7.28
C ILE A 389 -24.99 2.35 7.19
N PRO A 390 -24.15 2.08 8.21
CA PRO A 390 -23.24 0.94 8.16
C PRO A 390 -23.95 -0.34 8.61
N LEU A 391 -23.94 -1.37 7.74
CA LEU A 391 -24.37 -2.73 8.02
C LEU A 391 -23.09 -3.58 8.12
N LEU A 392 -22.67 -3.97 9.33
CA LEU A 392 -21.33 -4.47 9.56
C LEU A 392 -21.33 -5.83 10.25
N SER A 393 -20.45 -6.73 9.81
CA SER A 393 -20.14 -7.92 10.63
C SER A 393 -19.50 -7.50 11.94
N LYS A 394 -19.84 -8.18 13.04
CA LYS A 394 -19.23 -7.94 14.35
C LYS A 394 -17.82 -8.54 14.35
N ILE A 395 -16.83 -7.69 14.50
CA ILE A 395 -15.41 -8.05 14.60
C ILE A 395 -14.73 -7.13 15.60
N ASP A 396 -13.71 -7.64 16.29
CA ASP A 396 -13.09 -6.98 17.44
C ASP A 396 -12.54 -5.58 17.16
N TYR A 397 -12.03 -5.34 15.93
CA TYR A 397 -11.45 -4.06 15.55
C TYR A 397 -12.19 -3.46 14.34
N GLY A 398 -12.08 -2.18 14.17
CA GLY A 398 -12.72 -1.46 13.07
C GLY A 398 -14.24 -1.39 13.20
N HIS A 399 -14.96 -2.46 12.88
CA HIS A 399 -16.43 -2.46 12.88
C HIS A 399 -17.04 -2.24 14.26
N ASN A 400 -16.59 -2.95 15.30
CA ASN A 400 -17.16 -2.81 16.65
C ASN A 400 -16.97 -1.39 17.20
N GLN A 401 -15.90 -0.71 16.86
CA GLN A 401 -15.69 0.69 17.21
C GLN A 401 -16.85 1.60 16.75
N VAL A 402 -17.49 1.27 15.63
CA VAL A 402 -18.65 2.00 15.10
C VAL A 402 -19.95 1.45 15.61
N LEU A 403 -20.10 0.11 15.67
CA LEU A 403 -21.33 -0.55 16.12
C LEU A 403 -21.70 -0.21 17.56
N GLU A 404 -20.73 -0.14 18.48
CA GLU A 404 -20.94 0.22 19.88
C GLU A 404 -21.47 1.64 20.07
N LYS A 405 -21.13 2.56 19.16
CA LYS A 405 -21.58 3.96 19.19
C LYS A 405 -22.95 4.16 18.54
N LEU A 406 -23.36 3.25 17.66
CA LEU A 406 -24.58 3.41 16.87
C LEU A 406 -25.84 2.91 17.56
N ASP A 407 -25.80 1.91 18.39
CA ASP A 407 -26.93 1.33 19.13
C ASP A 407 -28.24 1.11 18.33
N TYR A 408 -28.16 0.92 17.01
CA TYR A 408 -29.32 0.71 16.12
C TYR A 408 -29.44 -0.75 15.64
N GLY A 409 -28.61 -1.65 16.17
CA GLY A 409 -28.60 -3.06 15.82
C GLY A 409 -28.24 -3.32 14.36
N THR A 410 -27.21 -2.63 13.85
CA THR A 410 -26.72 -2.76 12.48
C THR A 410 -25.57 -3.78 12.33
N GLY A 411 -25.30 -4.56 13.39
CA GLY A 411 -24.28 -5.60 13.42
C GLY A 411 -24.86 -7.00 13.19
N PHE A 412 -24.05 -7.90 12.59
CA PHE A 412 -24.41 -9.30 12.33
C PHE A 412 -23.17 -10.20 12.37
N ASP A 413 -23.37 -11.51 12.58
CA ASP A 413 -22.32 -12.53 12.58
C ASP A 413 -22.56 -13.61 11.50
N THR A 414 -23.83 -13.96 11.26
CA THR A 414 -24.22 -15.03 10.33
C THR A 414 -24.98 -14.51 9.10
N VAL A 415 -25.17 -15.37 8.10
CA VAL A 415 -26.01 -15.06 6.91
C VAL A 415 -27.46 -14.80 7.36
N GLU A 416 -27.98 -15.59 8.28
CA GLU A 416 -29.34 -15.49 8.79
C GLU A 416 -29.57 -14.15 9.49
N GLU A 417 -28.65 -13.73 10.35
CA GLU A 417 -28.68 -12.40 11.00
C GLU A 417 -28.59 -11.27 9.98
N LEU A 418 -27.73 -11.41 8.95
CA LEU A 418 -27.67 -10.43 7.86
C LEU A 418 -28.99 -10.35 7.08
N VAL A 419 -29.60 -11.49 6.76
CA VAL A 419 -30.92 -11.52 6.09
C VAL A 419 -31.98 -10.84 6.93
N GLU A 420 -32.02 -11.11 8.24
CA GLU A 420 -32.96 -10.45 9.16
C GLU A 420 -32.71 -8.94 9.22
N LEU A 421 -31.45 -8.52 9.34
CA LEU A 421 -31.07 -7.11 9.31
C LEU A 421 -31.47 -6.42 8.01
N LEU A 422 -31.23 -7.04 6.84
CA LEU A 422 -31.60 -6.51 5.55
C LEU A 422 -33.12 -6.37 5.40
N ARG A 423 -33.90 -7.37 5.81
CA ARG A 423 -35.37 -7.29 5.83
C ARG A 423 -35.88 -6.17 6.72
N LYS A 424 -35.31 -6.04 7.92
CA LYS A 424 -35.61 -4.92 8.83
C LYS A 424 -35.23 -3.58 8.19
N PHE A 425 -34.03 -3.47 7.60
CA PHE A 425 -33.56 -2.26 6.91
C PHE A 425 -34.48 -1.86 5.76
N ALA A 426 -35.00 -2.83 4.98
CA ALA A 426 -35.94 -2.58 3.88
C ALA A 426 -37.24 -1.89 4.35
N THR A 427 -37.68 -2.15 5.58
CA THR A 427 -38.89 -1.55 6.16
C THR A 427 -38.66 -0.17 6.81
N TRP A 428 -37.42 0.24 7.02
CA TRP A 428 -37.13 1.52 7.68
C TRP A 428 -37.59 2.71 6.84
N GLN A 429 -38.41 3.56 7.46
CA GLN A 429 -38.87 4.80 6.84
C GLN A 429 -37.70 5.78 6.63
N VAL A 430 -37.81 6.62 5.62
CA VAL A 430 -36.73 7.56 5.25
C VAL A 430 -36.32 8.47 6.40
N ASP A 431 -37.25 8.92 7.21
CA ASP A 431 -36.96 9.81 8.34
C ASP A 431 -36.18 9.09 9.44
N TYR A 432 -36.45 7.81 9.69
CA TYR A 432 -35.66 7.00 10.58
C TYR A 432 -34.25 6.75 10.04
N ARG A 433 -34.13 6.48 8.74
CA ARG A 433 -32.79 6.38 8.09
C ARG A 433 -32.01 7.69 8.18
N LYS A 434 -32.66 8.85 8.07
CA LYS A 434 -32.02 10.17 8.25
C LYS A 434 -31.55 10.38 9.70
N GLU A 435 -32.31 9.93 10.69
CA GLU A 435 -31.90 9.98 12.10
C GLU A 435 -30.61 9.18 12.33
N ILE A 436 -30.57 7.93 11.87
CA ILE A 436 -29.37 7.09 11.94
C ILE A 436 -28.20 7.75 11.20
N SER A 437 -28.43 8.25 9.97
CA SER A 437 -27.40 8.90 9.16
C SER A 437 -26.79 10.13 9.85
N LYS A 438 -27.59 10.94 10.54
CA LYS A 438 -27.06 12.05 11.36
C LYS A 438 -26.13 11.55 12.45
N LYS A 439 -26.51 10.50 13.13
CA LYS A 439 -25.66 9.85 14.15
C LYS A 439 -24.37 9.31 13.56
N VAL A 440 -24.45 8.71 12.37
CA VAL A 440 -23.26 8.26 11.60
C VAL A 440 -22.34 9.42 11.30
N LEU A 441 -22.86 10.57 10.84
CA LEU A 441 -22.07 11.76 10.58
C LEU A 441 -21.40 12.35 11.84
N GLU A 442 -22.07 12.27 13.00
CA GLU A 442 -21.47 12.65 14.28
C GLU A 442 -20.28 11.74 14.61
N ILE A 443 -20.41 10.43 14.45
CA ILE A 443 -19.33 9.45 14.65
C ILE A 443 -18.21 9.68 13.64
N ALA A 444 -18.54 10.01 12.38
CA ALA A 444 -17.57 10.24 11.33
C ALA A 444 -16.62 11.42 11.62
N GLN A 445 -17.01 12.38 12.48
CA GLN A 445 -16.12 13.47 12.89
C GLN A 445 -14.84 12.97 13.56
N GLU A 446 -14.90 11.84 14.27
CA GLU A 446 -13.71 11.22 14.87
C GLU A 446 -12.70 10.73 13.84
N PHE A 447 -13.12 10.55 12.59
CA PHE A 447 -12.32 10.11 11.46
C PHE A 447 -12.06 11.23 10.45
N SER A 448 -12.39 12.49 10.79
CA SER A 448 -12.24 13.63 9.88
C SER A 448 -10.78 13.89 9.52
N HIS A 449 -10.57 14.62 8.43
CA HIS A 449 -9.23 15.09 8.05
C HIS A 449 -8.57 15.92 9.16
N GLU A 450 -9.33 16.78 9.80
CA GLU A 450 -8.88 17.65 10.88
C GLU A 450 -8.41 16.84 12.09
N GLU A 451 -9.17 15.78 12.44
CA GLU A 451 -8.83 14.93 13.57
C GLU A 451 -7.58 14.08 13.28
N ALA A 452 -7.50 13.50 12.10
CA ALA A 452 -6.34 12.70 11.67
C ALA A 452 -5.07 13.55 11.61
N GLU A 453 -5.16 14.75 11.04
CA GLU A 453 -4.05 15.72 10.98
C GLU A 453 -3.61 16.14 12.39
N ARG A 454 -4.56 16.47 13.25
CA ARG A 454 -4.32 16.87 14.64
C ARG A 454 -3.62 15.77 15.45
N ALA A 455 -4.09 14.53 15.30
CA ALA A 455 -3.52 13.38 16.01
C ALA A 455 -2.07 13.12 15.59
N LEU A 456 -1.77 13.15 14.29
CA LEU A 456 -0.41 12.97 13.77
C LEU A 456 0.54 14.07 14.27
N LEU A 457 0.12 15.32 14.16
CA LEU A 457 0.96 16.47 14.57
C LEU A 457 1.19 16.52 16.09
N ASN A 458 0.17 16.20 16.90
CA ASN A 458 0.32 16.11 18.34
C ASN A 458 1.26 15.00 18.75
N TRP A 459 1.17 13.84 18.11
CA TRP A 459 2.13 12.76 18.33
C TRP A 459 3.55 13.20 17.99
N LEU A 460 3.79 13.79 16.82
CA LEU A 460 5.13 14.26 16.43
C LEU A 460 5.68 15.31 17.39
N LYS A 461 4.85 16.24 17.87
CA LYS A 461 5.25 17.21 18.90
C LYS A 461 5.62 16.53 20.20
N SER A 462 4.84 15.52 20.64
CA SER A 462 5.09 14.82 21.90
C SER A 462 6.39 14.03 21.90
N VAL A 463 6.80 13.52 20.73
CA VAL A 463 8.08 12.78 20.59
C VAL A 463 9.25 13.73 20.29
N GLY A 464 9.03 14.82 19.55
CA GLY A 464 10.06 15.82 19.23
C GLY A 464 10.40 16.77 20.38
N SER A 465 9.55 16.87 21.41
CA SER A 465 9.77 17.73 22.58
C SER A 465 10.44 17.01 23.77
N ARG A 466 10.89 15.78 23.59
CA ARG A 466 11.72 15.11 24.61
C ARG A 466 13.11 15.74 24.60
N ASP A 467 13.21 16.93 25.20
CA ASP A 467 14.49 17.44 25.66
C ASP A 467 15.07 16.40 26.63
N VAL A 468 16.30 16.03 26.37
CA VAL A 468 17.11 15.13 27.18
C VAL A 468 17.13 15.66 28.60
N SER A 469 16.38 15.04 29.50
CA SER A 469 16.48 15.25 30.94
C SER A 469 17.43 14.23 31.55
#